data_c0a1b05846346bfb6c41480714bc7213
#
_entry.id   c0a1b05846346bfb6c41480714bc7213
#
_cell.length_a   1.000
_cell.length_b   1.000
_cell.length_c   1.000
_cell.angle_alpha   90.00
_cell.angle_beta   90.00
_cell.angle_gamma   90.00
#
_symmetry.space_group_name_H-M   'P 1'
#
loop_
_entity.id
_entity.type
_entity.pdbx_description
1 polymer ?
#
loop_
_entity_poly.entity_id
_entity_poly.type
_entity_poly.pdbx_seq_one_letter_code
_entity_poly.pdbx_strand_id
1 'polypeptide(L)'
;MATVKRALTGVDVVIQSLGVSAGPEMILKPTRLFSKATRVLVTAMEQAHVKRLICVTGFGAGDSRGHGGCLYNAAVHLLLGRVYDDKDVQERIVRRSKLDWVIVRPVILTDGPKTNAYRASVNPRDWKCGLISRADVADFLVKQIGDDAFLRKTPVLTS
;
A
#
# COMPACT_ATOMS: atom_id res chain seq x y z
N MET A 1 -7.86 11.32 16.84
CA MET A 1 -9.05 10.52 16.57
C MET A 1 -10.26 11.34 16.16
N ALA A 2 -10.67 12.38 16.88
CA ALA A 2 -11.83 13.20 16.51
C ALA A 2 -11.77 13.78 15.09
N THR A 3 -10.62 14.25 14.64
CA THR A 3 -10.41 14.82 13.29
C THR A 3 -10.64 13.76 12.19
N VAL A 4 -10.13 12.53 12.38
CA VAL A 4 -10.31 11.46 11.39
C VAL A 4 -11.78 11.04 11.31
N LYS A 5 -12.46 10.90 12.45
CA LYS A 5 -13.90 10.58 12.46
C LYS A 5 -14.73 11.63 11.70
N ARG A 6 -14.45 12.92 11.92
CA ARG A 6 -15.13 14.00 11.21
C ARG A 6 -14.89 13.94 9.70
N ALA A 7 -13.67 13.58 9.27
CA ALA A 7 -13.32 13.43 7.86
C ALA A 7 -14.03 12.24 7.19
N LEU A 8 -14.54 11.28 7.96
CA LEU A 8 -15.24 10.10 7.43
C LEU A 8 -16.76 10.31 7.30
N THR A 9 -17.28 11.47 7.66
CA THR A 9 -18.70 11.78 7.52
C THR A 9 -19.08 11.88 6.04
N GLY A 10 -20.03 11.04 5.57
CA GLY A 10 -20.45 11.00 4.17
C GLY A 10 -19.44 10.38 3.21
N VAL A 11 -18.47 9.60 3.73
CA VAL A 11 -17.46 8.92 2.94
C VAL A 11 -17.83 7.46 2.78
N ASP A 12 -17.79 6.94 1.54
CA ASP A 12 -18.05 5.54 1.23
C ASP A 12 -16.76 4.70 1.14
N VAL A 13 -15.67 5.32 0.64
CA VAL A 13 -14.40 4.64 0.34
C VAL A 13 -13.24 5.49 0.84
N VAL A 14 -12.23 4.85 1.40
CA VAL A 14 -10.97 5.50 1.79
C VAL A 14 -9.82 4.93 0.98
N ILE A 15 -9.02 5.80 0.37
CA ILE A 15 -7.74 5.46 -0.26
C ILE A 15 -6.62 5.98 0.65
N GLN A 16 -5.82 5.08 1.18
CA GLN A 16 -4.65 5.41 2.00
C GLN A 16 -3.37 5.28 1.17
N SER A 17 -2.76 6.41 0.80
CA SER A 17 -1.54 6.50 -0.01
C SER A 17 -0.41 7.23 0.72
N LEU A 18 -0.17 6.87 1.97
CA LEU A 18 0.89 7.48 2.77
C LEU A 18 2.27 7.15 2.21
N GLY A 19 3.15 8.15 2.20
CA GLY A 19 4.55 8.04 1.83
C GLY A 19 5.46 8.70 2.86
N VAL A 20 6.74 8.43 2.76
CA VAL A 20 7.81 9.16 3.47
C VAL A 20 8.68 9.84 2.44
N SER A 21 9.17 11.02 2.76
CA SER A 21 10.16 11.71 1.93
C SER A 21 11.47 10.94 1.93
N ALA A 22 12.09 10.82 0.75
CA ALA A 22 13.42 10.24 0.63
C ALA A 22 14.44 11.17 1.34
N GLY A 23 15.19 10.60 2.29
CA GLY A 23 16.20 11.35 3.01
C GLY A 23 16.95 10.47 4.01
N PRO A 24 18.08 10.94 4.56
CA PRO A 24 18.91 10.16 5.48
C PRO A 24 18.14 9.74 6.75
N GLU A 25 17.16 10.52 7.18
CA GLU A 25 16.32 10.18 8.34
C GLU A 25 15.49 8.91 8.13
N MET A 26 15.06 8.64 6.89
CA MET A 26 14.32 7.43 6.53
C MET A 26 15.15 6.16 6.77
N ILE A 27 16.46 6.24 6.57
CA ILE A 27 17.39 5.13 6.77
C ILE A 27 17.77 4.98 8.25
N LEU A 28 17.96 6.10 8.94
CA LEU A 28 18.53 6.13 10.30
C LEU A 28 17.48 5.95 11.39
N LYS A 29 16.25 6.47 11.20
CA LYS A 29 15.22 6.45 12.25
C LYS A 29 14.16 5.38 11.98
N PRO A 30 13.77 4.58 13.00
CA PRO A 30 12.61 3.69 12.86
C PRO A 30 11.35 4.52 12.58
N THR A 31 10.62 4.19 11.52
CA THR A 31 9.31 4.80 11.30
C THR A 31 8.21 3.94 11.91
N ARG A 32 7.17 4.60 12.43
CA ARG A 32 5.90 3.99 12.83
C ARG A 32 4.73 4.74 12.19
N LEU A 33 5.01 5.50 11.13
CA LEU A 33 4.01 6.33 10.47
C LEU A 33 2.88 5.47 9.89
N PHE A 34 3.24 4.45 9.12
CA PHE A 34 2.28 3.61 8.42
C PHE A 34 1.39 2.82 9.39
N SER A 35 2.01 2.12 10.34
CA SER A 35 1.28 1.31 11.32
C SER A 35 0.41 2.15 12.26
N LYS A 36 0.91 3.29 12.75
CA LYS A 36 0.12 4.18 13.62
C LYS A 36 -1.05 4.82 12.88
N ALA A 37 -0.82 5.39 11.69
CA ALA A 37 -1.86 6.01 10.90
C ALA A 37 -2.93 5.00 10.49
N THR A 38 -2.53 3.80 10.06
CA THR A 38 -3.46 2.75 9.68
C THR A 38 -4.29 2.24 10.86
N ARG A 39 -3.71 2.10 12.05
CA ARG A 39 -4.46 1.71 13.25
C ARG A 39 -5.56 2.73 13.57
N VAL A 40 -5.21 4.02 13.54
CA VAL A 40 -6.17 5.10 13.78
C VAL A 40 -7.27 5.10 12.72
N LEU A 41 -6.88 4.95 11.45
CA LEU A 41 -7.81 4.96 10.32
C LEU A 41 -8.78 3.76 10.37
N VAL A 42 -8.28 2.54 10.51
CA VAL A 42 -9.10 1.33 10.59
C VAL A 42 -10.09 1.41 11.74
N THR A 43 -9.64 1.80 12.94
CA THR A 43 -10.53 1.98 14.09
C THR A 43 -11.61 3.03 13.82
N ALA A 44 -11.26 4.15 13.20
CA ALA A 44 -12.22 5.21 12.88
C ALA A 44 -13.22 4.78 11.81
N MET A 45 -12.76 4.06 10.76
CA MET A 45 -13.62 3.54 9.69
C MET A 45 -14.63 2.49 10.24
N GLU A 46 -14.17 1.55 11.07
CA GLU A 46 -15.05 0.56 11.69
C GLU A 46 -16.14 1.24 12.57
N GLN A 47 -15.77 2.29 13.32
CA GLN A 47 -16.71 3.06 14.13
C GLN A 47 -17.67 3.93 13.31
N ALA A 48 -17.24 4.40 12.12
CA ALA A 48 -18.06 5.19 11.21
C ALA A 48 -18.85 4.32 10.20
N HIS A 49 -18.72 3.00 10.28
CA HIS A 49 -19.31 2.04 9.31
C HIS A 49 -18.88 2.24 7.86
N VAL A 50 -17.74 2.90 7.62
CA VAL A 50 -17.11 2.99 6.29
C VAL A 50 -16.33 1.70 6.04
N LYS A 51 -16.74 0.93 5.04
CA LYS A 51 -16.23 -0.44 4.86
C LYS A 51 -15.05 -0.54 3.89
N ARG A 52 -15.04 0.24 2.80
CA ARG A 52 -14.06 0.09 1.72
C ARG A 52 -12.75 0.80 2.04
N LEU A 53 -11.66 0.05 2.10
CA LEU A 53 -10.30 0.57 2.28
C LEU A 53 -9.38 0.10 1.16
N ILE A 54 -8.78 1.03 0.42
CA ILE A 54 -7.74 0.76 -0.56
C ILE A 54 -6.43 1.30 0.03
N CYS A 55 -5.48 0.41 0.34
CA CYS A 55 -4.27 0.76 1.08
C CYS A 55 -3.03 0.52 0.23
N VAL A 56 -2.20 1.54 0.04
CA VAL A 56 -0.94 1.42 -0.70
C VAL A 56 0.19 1.06 0.26
N THR A 57 0.90 -0.03 -0.05
CA THR A 57 2.12 -0.44 0.67
C THR A 57 3.34 -0.42 -0.26
N GLY A 58 3.75 -1.52 -0.82
CA GLY A 58 4.84 -1.62 -1.79
C GLY A 58 5.31 -3.05 -1.98
N PHE A 59 5.81 -3.34 -3.16
CA PHE A 59 6.42 -4.63 -3.46
C PHE A 59 7.66 -4.85 -2.59
N GLY A 60 7.70 -5.96 -1.88
CA GLY A 60 8.68 -6.24 -0.81
C GLY A 60 8.10 -6.16 0.60
N ALA A 61 6.82 -5.74 0.78
CA ALA A 61 6.11 -5.82 2.04
C ALA A 61 5.32 -7.14 2.15
N GLY A 62 5.10 -7.59 3.39
CA GLY A 62 4.33 -8.80 3.69
C GLY A 62 4.93 -10.05 3.02
N ASP A 63 4.06 -10.84 2.41
CA ASP A 63 4.42 -12.06 1.69
C ASP A 63 5.12 -11.83 0.34
N SER A 64 5.23 -10.59 -0.14
CA SER A 64 6.06 -10.26 -1.30
C SER A 64 7.54 -10.01 -0.95
N ARG A 65 7.90 -10.06 0.33
CA ARG A 65 9.30 -9.93 0.77
C ARG A 65 10.13 -11.09 0.20
N GLY A 66 11.26 -10.77 -0.42
CA GLY A 66 12.15 -11.77 -1.01
C GLY A 66 11.88 -12.12 -2.47
N HIS A 67 10.80 -11.66 -3.08
CA HIS A 67 10.44 -12.01 -4.46
C HIS A 67 11.07 -11.10 -5.55
N GLY A 68 11.74 -10.02 -5.17
CA GLY A 68 12.30 -9.04 -6.12
C GLY A 68 13.67 -9.40 -6.74
N GLY A 69 14.19 -10.60 -6.46
CA GLY A 69 15.56 -10.99 -6.83
C GLY A 69 16.62 -10.47 -5.85
N CYS A 70 17.82 -11.07 -5.84
CA CYS A 70 18.82 -10.82 -4.80
C CYS A 70 19.26 -9.36 -4.70
N LEU A 71 19.49 -8.71 -5.84
CA LEU A 71 20.01 -7.33 -5.87
C LEU A 71 18.96 -6.32 -5.40
N TYR A 72 17.72 -6.48 -5.84
CA TYR A 72 16.60 -5.65 -5.39
C TYR A 72 16.35 -5.81 -3.91
N ASN A 73 16.29 -7.05 -3.42
CA ASN A 73 16.06 -7.35 -2.01
C ASN A 73 17.15 -6.78 -1.12
N ALA A 74 18.42 -6.88 -1.52
CA ALA A 74 19.54 -6.30 -0.79
C ALA A 74 19.44 -4.76 -0.72
N ALA A 75 19.16 -4.09 -1.83
CA ALA A 75 19.01 -2.64 -1.88
C ALA A 75 17.80 -2.16 -1.05
N VAL A 76 16.66 -2.81 -1.19
CA VAL A 76 15.44 -2.47 -0.41
C VAL A 76 15.68 -2.72 1.08
N HIS A 77 16.30 -3.83 1.45
CA HIS A 77 16.54 -4.14 2.86
C HIS A 77 17.56 -3.18 3.50
N LEU A 78 18.61 -2.82 2.79
CA LEU A 78 19.65 -1.90 3.28
C LEU A 78 19.12 -0.46 3.41
N LEU A 79 18.35 0.01 2.43
CA LEU A 79 17.91 1.41 2.36
C LEU A 79 16.55 1.65 2.99
N LEU A 80 15.64 0.69 2.89
CA LEU A 80 14.23 0.84 3.25
C LEU A 80 13.73 -0.19 4.28
N GLY A 81 14.61 -1.02 4.82
CA GLY A 81 14.23 -2.14 5.70
C GLY A 81 13.29 -1.72 6.82
N ARG A 82 13.62 -0.63 7.53
CA ARG A 82 12.79 -0.10 8.63
C ARG A 82 11.42 0.42 8.18
N VAL A 83 11.35 0.98 6.97
CA VAL A 83 10.09 1.42 6.35
C VAL A 83 9.23 0.21 6.01
N TYR A 84 9.84 -0.83 5.45
CA TYR A 84 9.13 -2.05 5.08
C TYR A 84 8.71 -2.88 6.30
N ASP A 85 9.47 -2.86 7.38
CA ASP A 85 9.05 -3.48 8.65
C ASP A 85 7.77 -2.82 9.20
N ASP A 86 7.66 -1.49 9.12
CA ASP A 86 6.44 -0.79 9.51
C ASP A 86 5.28 -1.02 8.52
N LYS A 87 5.57 -1.16 7.22
CA LYS A 87 4.57 -1.57 6.22
C LYS A 87 4.07 -3.00 6.44
N ASP A 88 4.90 -3.92 6.90
CA ASP A 88 4.46 -5.26 7.29
C ASP A 88 3.48 -5.22 8.47
N VAL A 89 3.72 -4.31 9.43
CA VAL A 89 2.78 -4.08 10.52
C VAL A 89 1.48 -3.45 9.99
N GLN A 90 1.59 -2.49 9.06
CA GLN A 90 0.45 -1.88 8.38
C GLN A 90 -0.44 -2.94 7.72
N GLU A 91 0.12 -3.82 6.91
CA GLU A 91 -0.63 -4.89 6.23
C GLU A 91 -1.31 -5.84 7.22
N ARG A 92 -0.63 -6.23 8.29
CA ARG A 92 -1.24 -7.08 9.35
C ARG A 92 -2.44 -6.40 10.00
N ILE A 93 -2.41 -5.09 10.22
CA ILE A 93 -3.54 -4.33 10.77
C ILE A 93 -4.72 -4.36 9.79
N VAL A 94 -4.47 -4.06 8.51
CA VAL A 94 -5.50 -4.05 7.47
C VAL A 94 -6.12 -5.43 7.31
N ARG A 95 -5.31 -6.49 7.18
CA ARG A 95 -5.77 -7.88 6.99
C ARG A 95 -6.62 -8.41 8.17
N ARG A 96 -6.36 -7.93 9.40
CA ARG A 96 -7.12 -8.32 10.59
C ARG A 96 -8.39 -7.51 10.81
N SER A 97 -8.59 -6.44 10.05
CA SER A 97 -9.78 -5.60 10.16
C SER A 97 -11.01 -6.28 9.56
N LYS A 98 -12.19 -5.78 9.92
CA LYS A 98 -13.48 -6.19 9.33
C LYS A 98 -13.80 -5.45 8.03
N LEU A 99 -12.86 -4.65 7.51
CA LEU A 99 -13.05 -3.83 6.33
C LEU A 99 -13.00 -4.66 5.03
N ASP A 100 -13.60 -4.12 4.01
CA ASP A 100 -13.51 -4.58 2.64
C ASP A 100 -12.27 -3.94 2.00
N TRP A 101 -11.11 -4.55 2.25
CA TRP A 101 -9.82 -3.97 1.93
C TRP A 101 -9.21 -4.50 0.63
N VAL A 102 -8.41 -3.65 -0.01
CA VAL A 102 -7.43 -4.01 -1.05
C VAL A 102 -6.07 -3.44 -0.63
N ILE A 103 -5.02 -4.27 -0.56
CA ILE A 103 -3.65 -3.81 -0.30
C ILE A 103 -2.89 -3.80 -1.62
N VAL A 104 -2.57 -2.62 -2.10
CA VAL A 104 -1.90 -2.41 -3.39
C VAL A 104 -0.39 -2.28 -3.18
N ARG A 105 0.38 -3.11 -3.88
CA ARG A 105 1.84 -3.18 -3.78
C ARG A 105 2.50 -2.75 -5.10
N PRO A 106 2.66 -1.45 -5.34
CA PRO A 106 3.40 -1.00 -6.50
C PRO A 106 4.89 -1.38 -6.38
N VAL A 107 5.51 -1.66 -7.52
CA VAL A 107 6.97 -1.75 -7.65
C VAL A 107 7.59 -0.35 -7.57
N ILE A 108 8.81 -0.11 -8.08
CA ILE A 108 9.48 1.18 -8.01
C ILE A 108 8.67 2.26 -8.73
N LEU A 109 8.32 3.32 -7.99
CA LEU A 109 7.50 4.41 -8.50
C LEU A 109 8.31 5.41 -9.31
N THR A 110 7.76 5.83 -10.45
CA THR A 110 8.29 6.90 -11.29
C THR A 110 7.28 8.04 -11.46
N ASP A 111 7.75 9.19 -11.92
CA ASP A 111 6.92 10.37 -12.22
C ASP A 111 6.50 10.43 -13.70
N GLY A 112 6.51 9.30 -14.40
CA GLY A 112 6.08 9.19 -15.80
C GLY A 112 4.57 9.40 -15.98
N PRO A 113 4.14 9.57 -17.26
CA PRO A 113 2.72 9.72 -17.60
C PRO A 113 1.93 8.45 -17.32
N LYS A 114 0.61 8.55 -17.35
CA LYS A 114 -0.30 7.41 -17.34
C LYS A 114 -0.17 6.65 -18.65
N THR A 115 0.14 5.36 -18.55
CA THR A 115 0.33 4.49 -19.74
C THR A 115 -0.86 3.57 -19.99
N ASN A 116 -1.63 3.23 -18.96
CA ASN A 116 -2.67 2.18 -18.96
C ASN A 116 -2.15 0.77 -19.32
N ALA A 117 -0.85 0.56 -19.33
CA ALA A 117 -0.19 -0.69 -19.70
C ALA A 117 0.33 -1.50 -18.50
N TYR A 118 -0.14 -1.16 -17.29
CA TYR A 118 0.24 -1.86 -16.08
C TYR A 118 -0.50 -3.20 -15.90
N ARG A 119 0.11 -4.09 -15.12
CA ARG A 119 -0.46 -5.38 -14.72
C ARG A 119 -0.64 -5.41 -13.21
N ALA A 120 -1.72 -6.08 -12.77
CA ALA A 120 -1.99 -6.35 -11.36
C ALA A 120 -2.05 -7.87 -11.16
N SER A 121 -1.16 -8.44 -10.37
CA SER A 121 -1.15 -9.88 -10.10
C SER A 121 -1.11 -10.19 -8.61
N VAL A 122 -1.92 -11.16 -8.21
CA VAL A 122 -1.91 -11.74 -6.86
C VAL A 122 -1.12 -13.05 -6.80
N ASN A 123 -0.76 -13.61 -7.95
CA ASN A 123 0.00 -14.85 -8.02
C ASN A 123 1.50 -14.57 -7.86
N PRO A 124 2.18 -15.13 -6.85
CA PRO A 124 3.62 -14.91 -6.63
C PRO A 124 4.51 -15.28 -7.81
N ARG A 125 4.09 -16.20 -8.67
CA ARG A 125 4.86 -16.60 -9.87
C ARG A 125 4.96 -15.50 -10.92
N ASP A 126 4.00 -14.56 -10.90
CA ASP A 126 3.94 -13.45 -11.86
C ASP A 126 4.59 -12.17 -11.31
N TRP A 127 4.99 -12.18 -10.04
CA TRP A 127 5.59 -11.01 -9.41
C TRP A 127 6.98 -10.76 -9.95
N LYS A 128 7.18 -9.58 -10.49
CA LYS A 128 8.45 -9.13 -11.02
C LYS A 128 8.77 -7.74 -10.48
N CYS A 129 10.04 -7.51 -10.17
CA CYS A 129 10.54 -6.17 -9.94
C CYS A 129 10.48 -5.37 -11.25
N GLY A 130 10.17 -4.08 -11.17
CA GLY A 130 10.05 -3.23 -12.34
C GLY A 130 9.80 -1.79 -11.95
N LEU A 131 9.33 -1.02 -12.90
CA LEU A 131 8.96 0.39 -12.72
C LEU A 131 7.46 0.53 -12.97
N ILE A 132 6.82 1.51 -12.31
CA ILE A 132 5.44 1.90 -12.59
C ILE A 132 5.27 3.39 -12.33
N SER A 133 4.50 4.08 -13.16
CA SER A 133 4.21 5.49 -12.91
C SER A 133 3.24 5.68 -11.75
N ARG A 134 3.40 6.76 -10.99
CA ARG A 134 2.41 7.14 -9.97
C ARG A 134 1.03 7.37 -10.58
N ALA A 135 0.99 7.81 -11.84
CA ALA A 135 -0.25 8.02 -12.57
C ALA A 135 -0.99 6.69 -12.87
N ASP A 136 -0.26 5.62 -13.23
CA ASP A 136 -0.86 4.30 -13.41
C ASP A 136 -1.32 3.69 -12.09
N VAL A 137 -0.55 3.89 -11.01
CA VAL A 137 -0.99 3.47 -9.67
C VAL A 137 -2.27 4.19 -9.28
N ALA A 138 -2.35 5.50 -9.48
CA ALA A 138 -3.55 6.29 -9.17
C ALA A 138 -4.76 5.81 -9.97
N ASP A 139 -4.59 5.52 -11.26
CA ASP A 139 -5.64 4.95 -12.11
C ASP A 139 -6.16 3.61 -11.55
N PHE A 140 -5.24 2.72 -11.16
CA PHE A 140 -5.62 1.46 -10.54
C PHE A 140 -6.40 1.66 -9.24
N LEU A 141 -5.93 2.54 -8.35
CA LEU A 141 -6.58 2.82 -7.06
C LEU A 141 -8.03 3.31 -7.25
N VAL A 142 -8.25 4.21 -8.21
CA VAL A 142 -9.58 4.74 -8.51
C VAL A 142 -10.50 3.65 -9.04
N LYS A 143 -10.01 2.75 -9.90
CA LYS A 143 -10.79 1.61 -10.39
C LYS A 143 -11.24 0.68 -9.26
N GLN A 144 -10.43 0.55 -8.20
CA GLN A 144 -10.77 -0.30 -7.05
C GLN A 144 -11.93 0.26 -6.19
N ILE A 145 -12.41 1.47 -6.44
CA ILE A 145 -13.56 2.04 -5.73
C ILE A 145 -14.82 1.21 -5.98
N GLY A 146 -15.03 0.79 -7.23
CA GLY A 146 -16.21 0.02 -7.64
C GLY A 146 -15.93 -1.40 -8.13
N ASP A 147 -14.67 -1.86 -8.08
CA ASP A 147 -14.27 -3.19 -8.56
C ASP A 147 -13.91 -4.11 -7.39
N ASP A 148 -14.58 -5.25 -7.29
CA ASP A 148 -14.37 -6.26 -6.26
C ASP A 148 -13.40 -7.37 -6.66
N ALA A 149 -12.81 -7.32 -7.86
CA ALA A 149 -11.89 -8.35 -8.35
C ALA A 149 -10.70 -8.59 -7.41
N PHE A 150 -10.25 -7.54 -6.72
CA PHE A 150 -9.14 -7.60 -5.75
C PHE A 150 -9.58 -7.46 -4.29
N LEU A 151 -10.86 -7.65 -3.99
CA LEU A 151 -11.36 -7.60 -2.62
C LEU A 151 -10.64 -8.64 -1.75
N ARG A 152 -10.08 -8.16 -0.60
CA ARG A 152 -9.26 -8.93 0.35
C ARG A 152 -8.04 -9.61 -0.30
N LYS A 153 -7.47 -8.98 -1.34
CA LYS A 153 -6.26 -9.43 -2.02
C LYS A 153 -5.16 -8.37 -1.96
N THR A 154 -3.96 -8.80 -2.34
CA THR A 154 -2.75 -7.97 -2.29
C THR A 154 -2.07 -7.94 -3.67
N PRO A 155 -2.68 -7.30 -4.68
CA PRO A 155 -2.08 -7.23 -6.00
C PRO A 155 -0.74 -6.48 -5.99
N VAL A 156 0.25 -7.05 -6.67
CA VAL A 156 1.48 -6.37 -7.06
C VAL A 156 1.22 -5.68 -8.40
N LEU A 157 1.57 -4.38 -8.48
CA LEU A 157 1.45 -3.58 -9.70
C LEU A 157 2.81 -3.36 -10.33
N THR A 158 2.92 -3.68 -11.63
CA THR A 158 4.11 -3.42 -12.46
C THR A 158 3.68 -3.03 -13.88
N SER A 159 4.53 -2.30 -14.58
CA SER A 159 4.39 -2.07 -16.03
C SER A 159 4.95 -3.22 -16.82
#